data_47af108645409b2c8369367aa7a84de6
#
_entry.id   47af108645409b2c8369367aa7a84de6
#
_cell.length_a   1.000
_cell.length_b   1.000
_cell.length_c   1.000
_cell.angle_alpha   90.00
_cell.angle_beta   90.00
_cell.angle_gamma   90.00
#
_symmetry.space_group_name_H-M   'P 1'
#
loop_
_entity.id
_entity.type
_entity.pdbx_description
1 polymer ?
#
loop_
_entity_poly.entity_id
_entity_poly.type
_entity_poly.pdbx_seq_one_letter_code
_entity_poly.pdbx_strand_id
1 'polypeptide(L)'
;GNAGPNNVASAYAVAGFTQYACDVTPLMFCLPSPSYKAEANKGKMIRLRTGGNGAAWAPGAFGFLDPNKIKVDPDGPCAGLNGVKLDACLLGAIGGVTQCFNIRGVDIEPGQKVGIEDAIFNIRFDIYKSIMNGKKNDPDYAPAPNVIKGIVPKGGGSCIGQNEEISTDTVGLPRDDCFGDGTCDRFGTGVWANGRDVYVNTNYGGVHPSAAAAAATTRSAYYLAEIAAAGGGGSSSDILSGLSETGRPMCSNNQSADPDRRVVIAAGIDCAAHSIQGAATNVPVKEFFKIFLTEPVGDDGTSPPQLDIWGEIIGTAGGLGGGS
;
A
#
# COMPACT_ATOMS: atom_id res chain seq x y z
N GLY A 1 -71.55 -24.19 8.21
CA GLY A 1 -70.19 -24.05 7.67
C GLY A 1 -69.27 -23.71 8.76
N ASN A 2 -68.40 -24.65 9.21
CA ASN A 2 -67.30 -24.37 10.15
C ASN A 2 -66.21 -23.66 9.41
N ALA A 3 -65.94 -22.43 9.76
CA ALA A 3 -64.69 -21.77 9.40
C ALA A 3 -63.53 -22.42 10.21
N GLY A 4 -62.64 -23.11 9.52
CA GLY A 4 -61.43 -23.66 10.12
C GLY A 4 -60.53 -22.57 10.65
N PRO A 5 -59.63 -22.87 11.57
CA PRO A 5 -58.71 -21.88 12.15
C PRO A 5 -57.83 -21.31 11.04
N ASN A 6 -57.74 -19.99 11.00
CA ASN A 6 -56.80 -19.27 10.15
C ASN A 6 -55.36 -19.65 10.54
N ASN A 7 -54.76 -20.54 9.77
CA ASN A 7 -53.32 -20.82 9.87
C ASN A 7 -52.57 -19.63 9.36
N VAL A 8 -52.14 -18.75 10.24
CA VAL A 8 -51.21 -17.68 9.93
C VAL A 8 -49.82 -18.26 9.96
N ALA A 9 -49.19 -18.44 8.81
CA ALA A 9 -47.79 -18.77 8.70
C ALA A 9 -47.00 -17.44 8.69
N SER A 10 -46.20 -17.19 9.70
CA SER A 10 -45.26 -16.08 9.73
C SER A 10 -43.86 -16.58 9.33
N ALA A 11 -43.29 -15.96 8.31
CA ALA A 11 -41.91 -16.20 7.92
C ALA A 11 -41.07 -14.98 8.28
N TYR A 12 -39.94 -15.20 8.91
CA TYR A 12 -38.96 -14.16 9.16
C TYR A 12 -37.80 -14.35 8.20
N ALA A 13 -37.48 -13.31 7.42
CA ALA A 13 -36.27 -13.26 6.62
C ALA A 13 -35.28 -12.30 7.29
N VAL A 14 -34.13 -12.79 7.63
CA VAL A 14 -33.01 -11.96 8.10
C VAL A 14 -32.11 -11.68 6.91
N ALA A 15 -32.11 -10.44 6.42
CA ALA A 15 -31.17 -9.97 5.41
C ALA A 15 -29.98 -9.34 6.12
N GLY A 16 -28.80 -9.89 5.92
CA GLY A 16 -27.52 -9.31 6.40
C GLY A 16 -26.75 -8.73 5.22
N PHE A 17 -26.27 -7.51 5.36
CA PHE A 17 -25.33 -6.94 4.41
C PHE A 17 -23.92 -7.41 4.75
N THR A 18 -23.18 -7.89 3.74
CA THR A 18 -21.75 -8.21 3.89
C THR A 18 -20.97 -7.30 2.95
N GLN A 19 -20.01 -6.60 3.51
CA GLN A 19 -19.09 -5.77 2.74
C GLN A 19 -17.96 -6.65 2.21
N TYR A 20 -17.64 -6.44 0.93
CA TYR A 20 -16.52 -7.11 0.26
C TYR A 20 -15.53 -6.08 -0.23
N ALA A 21 -14.24 -6.41 -0.21
CA ALA A 21 -13.17 -5.71 -0.89
C ALA A 21 -12.46 -6.70 -1.81
N CYS A 22 -12.30 -6.33 -3.08
CA CYS A 22 -11.54 -7.08 -4.07
C CYS A 22 -10.16 -6.44 -4.24
N ASP A 23 -9.24 -7.14 -4.90
CA ASP A 23 -7.86 -6.70 -5.12
C ASP A 23 -7.08 -6.34 -3.84
N VAL A 24 -7.50 -6.98 -2.73
CA VAL A 24 -6.87 -6.79 -1.42
C VAL A 24 -5.44 -7.29 -1.49
N THR A 25 -4.50 -6.40 -1.22
CA THR A 25 -3.13 -6.80 -0.95
C THR A 25 -3.16 -7.70 0.29
N PRO A 26 -2.48 -8.86 0.31
CA PRO A 26 -2.48 -9.76 1.47
C PRO A 26 -1.79 -9.16 2.70
N LEU A 27 -2.27 -8.02 3.15
CA LEU A 27 -1.73 -7.19 4.22
C LEU A 27 -2.84 -6.87 5.23
N MET A 28 -2.51 -6.92 6.51
CA MET A 28 -3.36 -6.44 7.59
C MET A 28 -2.57 -5.52 8.52
N PHE A 29 -3.25 -4.66 9.24
CA PHE A 29 -2.64 -3.83 10.28
C PHE A 29 -3.56 -3.60 11.47
N CYS A 30 -2.94 -3.32 12.61
CA CYS A 30 -3.64 -3.08 13.86
C CYS A 30 -4.10 -1.64 13.94
N LEU A 31 -5.41 -1.45 14.11
CA LEU A 31 -6.03 -0.13 14.27
C LEU A 31 -5.69 0.50 15.62
N PRO A 32 -5.61 1.84 15.75
CA PRO A 32 -5.41 2.52 17.02
C PRO A 32 -6.64 2.48 17.93
N SER A 33 -7.82 2.29 17.34
CA SER A 33 -9.09 2.09 18.03
C SER A 33 -10.09 1.38 17.14
N PRO A 34 -11.11 0.71 17.68
CA PRO A 34 -12.15 0.06 16.88
C PRO A 34 -13.02 1.04 16.07
N SER A 35 -13.00 2.33 16.42
CA SER A 35 -13.70 3.41 15.72
C SER A 35 -12.87 4.12 14.65
N TYR A 36 -11.61 3.72 14.45
CA TYR A 36 -10.74 4.30 13.44
C TYR A 36 -11.24 3.93 12.04
N LYS A 37 -11.59 4.94 11.23
CA LYS A 37 -12.20 4.77 9.91
C LYS A 37 -11.36 5.44 8.84
N ALA A 38 -11.29 4.82 7.66
CA ALA A 38 -10.50 5.32 6.54
C ALA A 38 -10.96 6.72 6.09
N GLU A 39 -12.25 6.92 5.90
CA GLU A 39 -12.77 8.22 5.43
C GLU A 39 -12.50 9.37 6.41
N ALA A 40 -12.60 9.13 7.72
CA ALA A 40 -12.31 10.14 8.75
C ALA A 40 -10.80 10.47 8.87
N ASN A 41 -9.95 9.62 8.30
CA ASN A 41 -8.49 9.75 8.37
C ASN A 41 -7.83 9.92 7.00
N LYS A 42 -8.62 10.21 5.98
CA LYS A 42 -8.13 10.47 4.63
C LYS A 42 -7.11 11.62 4.62
N GLY A 43 -6.00 11.42 3.91
CA GLY A 43 -4.88 12.35 3.84
C GLY A 43 -3.89 12.26 5.01
N LYS A 44 -4.17 11.47 6.04
CA LYS A 44 -3.22 11.24 7.14
C LYS A 44 -2.26 10.12 6.78
N MET A 45 -1.00 10.31 7.14
CA MET A 45 -0.03 9.25 7.00
C MET A 45 -0.12 8.23 8.12
N ILE A 46 0.27 7.00 7.76
CA ILE A 46 0.50 5.92 8.71
C ILE A 46 1.91 5.35 8.48
N ARG A 47 2.53 4.96 9.59
CA ARG A 47 3.76 4.20 9.63
C ARG A 47 3.45 2.81 10.14
N LEU A 48 3.43 1.83 9.24
CA LEU A 48 3.22 0.44 9.61
C LEU A 48 4.58 -0.22 9.85
N ARG A 49 4.72 -0.90 10.98
CA ARG A 49 5.94 -1.61 11.37
C ARG A 49 5.62 -3.07 11.62
N THR A 50 6.47 -3.98 11.20
CA THR A 50 6.27 -5.42 11.39
C THR A 50 5.92 -5.76 12.83
N GLY A 51 4.89 -6.61 13.00
CA GLY A 51 4.49 -7.13 14.30
C GLY A 51 5.59 -8.05 14.87
N GLY A 52 5.93 -7.87 16.15
CA GLY A 52 6.92 -8.70 16.83
C GLY A 52 6.38 -10.09 17.18
N ASN A 53 7.28 -11.04 17.41
CA ASN A 53 6.93 -12.37 17.90
C ASN A 53 6.75 -12.36 19.42
N GLY A 54 5.69 -13.03 19.90
CA GLY A 54 5.50 -13.33 21.33
C GLY A 54 4.94 -12.22 22.20
N ALA A 55 4.59 -11.06 21.64
CA ALA A 55 3.87 -10.00 22.32
C ALA A 55 2.60 -9.64 21.53
N ALA A 56 1.58 -9.13 22.21
CA ALA A 56 0.38 -8.60 21.58
C ALA A 56 0.75 -7.44 20.62
N TRP A 57 0.21 -7.46 19.42
CA TRP A 57 0.52 -6.46 18.41
C TRP A 57 -0.11 -5.12 18.76
N ALA A 58 0.73 -4.10 18.85
CA ALA A 58 0.33 -2.73 19.13
C ALA A 58 -0.30 -2.05 17.89
N PRO A 59 -1.03 -0.93 18.08
CA PRO A 59 -1.49 -0.11 16.95
C PRO A 59 -0.39 0.24 15.97
N GLY A 60 -0.68 0.10 14.66
CA GLY A 60 0.30 0.30 13.59
C GLY A 60 1.23 -0.90 13.35
N ALA A 61 1.11 -1.99 14.11
CA ALA A 61 1.74 -3.25 13.72
C ALA A 61 1.06 -3.81 12.48
N PHE A 62 1.85 -4.35 11.54
CA PHE A 62 1.31 -5.02 10.35
C PHE A 62 1.75 -6.48 10.29
N GLY A 63 1.00 -7.25 9.53
CA GLY A 63 1.27 -8.64 9.19
C GLY A 63 0.64 -9.00 7.85
N PHE A 64 0.78 -10.26 7.48
CA PHE A 64 0.28 -10.76 6.19
C PHE A 64 -0.93 -11.67 6.40
N LEU A 65 -1.81 -11.69 5.39
CA LEU A 65 -2.86 -12.69 5.30
C LEU A 65 -2.24 -14.01 4.84
N ASP A 66 -2.79 -15.14 5.31
CA ASP A 66 -2.27 -16.47 4.97
C ASP A 66 -2.41 -16.74 3.45
N PRO A 67 -1.32 -16.82 2.70
CA PRO A 67 -1.35 -16.98 1.25
C PRO A 67 -1.96 -18.31 0.83
N ASN A 68 -1.90 -19.34 1.68
CA ASN A 68 -2.49 -20.64 1.39
C ASN A 68 -4.02 -20.65 1.46
N LYS A 69 -4.61 -19.58 1.98
CA LYS A 69 -6.06 -19.35 2.05
C LYS A 69 -6.55 -18.39 0.97
N ILE A 70 -5.66 -17.87 0.14
CA ILE A 70 -5.97 -16.94 -0.94
C ILE A 70 -6.17 -17.71 -2.24
N LYS A 71 -7.28 -17.46 -2.92
CA LYS A 71 -7.53 -18.03 -4.25
C LYS A 71 -6.71 -17.25 -5.29
N VAL A 72 -5.82 -17.97 -5.93
CA VAL A 72 -4.99 -17.48 -7.02
C VAL A 72 -5.73 -17.67 -8.34
N ASP A 73 -5.60 -16.71 -9.25
CA ASP A 73 -6.05 -16.89 -10.63
C ASP A 73 -5.26 -18.03 -11.28
N PRO A 74 -5.91 -19.10 -11.76
CA PRO A 74 -5.21 -20.22 -12.38
C PRO A 74 -4.47 -19.83 -13.67
N ASP A 75 -4.86 -18.74 -14.30
CA ASP A 75 -4.26 -18.20 -15.52
C ASP A 75 -3.43 -16.93 -15.26
N GLY A 76 -3.36 -16.50 -13.99
CA GLY A 76 -2.66 -15.29 -13.58
C GLY A 76 -1.17 -15.49 -13.27
N PRO A 77 -0.46 -14.40 -12.95
CA PRO A 77 1.00 -14.40 -12.74
C PRO A 77 1.45 -15.27 -11.56
N CYS A 78 0.56 -15.59 -10.63
CA CYS A 78 0.86 -16.37 -9.43
C CYS A 78 0.47 -17.86 -9.55
N ALA A 79 -0.04 -18.28 -10.71
CA ALA A 79 -0.49 -19.65 -10.94
C ALA A 79 0.64 -20.67 -10.69
N GLY A 80 0.34 -21.73 -9.93
CA GLY A 80 1.29 -22.82 -9.65
C GLY A 80 2.46 -22.45 -8.73
N LEU A 81 2.54 -21.21 -8.22
CA LEU A 81 3.55 -20.82 -7.25
C LEU A 81 3.19 -21.30 -5.85
N ASN A 82 4.22 -21.46 -4.99
CA ASN A 82 4.06 -21.83 -3.59
C ASN A 82 5.14 -21.18 -2.72
N GLY A 83 4.92 -21.19 -1.39
CA GLY A 83 5.84 -20.63 -0.40
C GLY A 83 6.22 -19.19 -0.69
N VAL A 84 7.46 -18.82 -0.46
CA VAL A 84 7.98 -17.45 -0.61
C VAL A 84 7.73 -16.85 -1.99
N LYS A 85 7.73 -17.68 -3.06
CA LYS A 85 7.44 -17.21 -4.42
C LYS A 85 5.98 -16.82 -4.59
N LEU A 86 5.07 -17.57 -3.97
CA LEU A 86 3.64 -17.22 -3.96
C LEU A 86 3.42 -15.92 -3.20
N ASP A 87 4.00 -15.80 -2.01
CA ASP A 87 3.90 -14.59 -1.20
C ASP A 87 4.37 -13.35 -1.96
N ALA A 88 5.55 -13.47 -2.56
CA ALA A 88 6.15 -12.41 -3.36
C ALA A 88 5.26 -12.02 -4.55
N CYS A 89 4.64 -12.98 -5.20
CA CYS A 89 3.72 -12.73 -6.30
C CYS A 89 2.43 -12.05 -5.84
N LEU A 90 1.78 -12.57 -4.82
CA LEU A 90 0.52 -12.02 -4.28
C LEU A 90 0.67 -10.57 -3.78
N LEU A 91 1.83 -10.22 -3.23
CA LEU A 91 2.11 -8.88 -2.74
C LEU A 91 2.64 -7.93 -3.82
N GLY A 92 3.30 -8.46 -4.85
CA GLY A 92 4.06 -7.69 -5.82
C GLY A 92 3.44 -7.60 -7.20
N ALA A 93 2.86 -8.68 -7.72
CA ALA A 93 2.36 -8.74 -9.08
C ALA A 93 1.05 -7.96 -9.29
N ILE A 94 0.87 -7.47 -10.51
CA ILE A 94 -0.40 -6.92 -10.99
C ILE A 94 -1.33 -8.12 -11.28
N GLY A 95 -2.57 -8.06 -10.78
CA GLY A 95 -3.55 -9.14 -11.02
C GLY A 95 -3.22 -10.47 -10.31
N GLY A 96 -2.37 -10.45 -9.28
CA GLY A 96 -2.01 -11.65 -8.53
C GLY A 96 -3.14 -12.26 -7.71
N VAL A 97 -4.11 -11.47 -7.30
CA VAL A 97 -5.24 -11.88 -6.44
C VAL A 97 -6.55 -11.61 -7.16
N THR A 98 -7.41 -12.63 -7.26
CA THR A 98 -8.76 -12.50 -7.85
C THR A 98 -9.86 -12.66 -6.81
N GLN A 99 -9.49 -12.93 -5.56
CA GLN A 99 -10.43 -13.16 -4.48
C GLN A 99 -10.90 -11.83 -3.88
N CYS A 100 -12.22 -11.71 -3.71
CA CYS A 100 -12.79 -10.67 -2.84
C CYS A 100 -12.88 -11.20 -1.41
N PHE A 101 -12.41 -10.40 -0.47
CA PHE A 101 -12.47 -10.71 0.96
C PHE A 101 -13.68 -10.03 1.60
N ASN A 102 -14.30 -10.71 2.55
CA ASN A 102 -15.37 -10.10 3.33
C ASN A 102 -14.87 -9.69 4.73
N ILE A 103 -15.59 -8.78 5.36
CA ILE A 103 -15.25 -8.28 6.71
C ILE A 103 -15.47 -9.31 7.82
N ARG A 104 -16.07 -10.47 7.54
CA ARG A 104 -16.41 -11.45 8.58
C ARG A 104 -15.19 -12.16 9.15
N GLY A 105 -14.15 -12.34 8.33
CA GLY A 105 -12.91 -12.92 8.83
C GLY A 105 -11.84 -13.10 7.76
N VAL A 106 -10.62 -12.94 8.20
CA VAL A 106 -9.40 -13.25 7.44
C VAL A 106 -8.49 -14.13 8.28
N ASP A 107 -7.66 -14.93 7.61
CA ASP A 107 -6.62 -15.70 8.26
C ASP A 107 -5.30 -14.95 8.19
N ILE A 108 -4.61 -14.85 9.31
CA ILE A 108 -3.33 -14.13 9.45
C ILE A 108 -2.21 -15.16 9.53
N GLU A 109 -1.16 -14.92 8.75
CA GLU A 109 0.04 -15.75 8.74
C GLU A 109 0.97 -15.37 9.90
N PRO A 110 1.63 -16.37 10.54
CA PRO A 110 2.63 -16.10 11.56
C PRO A 110 3.94 -15.61 10.95
N GLY A 111 4.57 -14.67 11.64
CA GLY A 111 5.96 -14.35 11.44
C GLY A 111 6.23 -13.19 10.48
N GLN A 112 7.44 -12.68 10.64
CA GLN A 112 8.03 -11.67 9.76
C GLN A 112 8.64 -12.37 8.55
N LYS A 113 8.41 -11.81 7.36
CA LYS A 113 9.12 -12.21 6.13
C LYS A 113 10.30 -11.27 5.90
N VAL A 114 11.09 -11.04 6.96
CA VAL A 114 12.26 -10.16 6.92
C VAL A 114 13.20 -10.62 5.79
N GLY A 115 13.56 -9.66 4.93
CA GLY A 115 14.48 -9.89 3.81
C GLY A 115 13.80 -10.08 2.45
N ILE A 116 12.46 -10.15 2.41
CA ILE A 116 11.71 -10.16 1.14
C ILE A 116 10.68 -9.02 1.05
N GLU A 117 10.22 -8.50 2.18
CA GLU A 117 9.12 -7.53 2.23
C GLU A 117 9.50 -6.22 1.54
N ASP A 118 10.67 -5.66 1.83
CA ASP A 118 11.18 -4.47 1.17
C ASP A 118 11.32 -4.70 -0.35
N ALA A 119 11.91 -5.82 -0.74
CA ALA A 119 12.08 -6.16 -2.15
C ALA A 119 10.74 -6.23 -2.89
N ILE A 120 9.71 -6.81 -2.26
CA ILE A 120 8.41 -7.00 -2.88
C ILE A 120 7.64 -5.69 -3.04
N PHE A 121 7.62 -4.84 -2.00
CA PHE A 121 6.93 -3.56 -2.08
C PHE A 121 7.66 -2.56 -2.98
N ASN A 122 8.99 -2.62 -3.01
CA ASN A 122 9.83 -1.62 -3.67
C ASN A 122 9.85 -1.73 -5.20
N ILE A 123 9.36 -2.81 -5.79
CA ILE A 123 9.16 -2.88 -7.25
C ILE A 123 8.24 -1.77 -7.77
N ARG A 124 7.29 -1.29 -6.94
CA ARG A 124 6.41 -0.16 -7.27
C ARG A 124 7.17 1.15 -7.47
N PHE A 125 8.38 1.22 -6.90
CA PHE A 125 9.31 2.34 -6.97
C PHE A 125 10.50 2.08 -7.90
N ASP A 126 10.37 1.12 -8.83
CA ASP A 126 11.44 0.74 -9.79
C ASP A 126 12.72 0.22 -9.11
N ILE A 127 12.57 -0.36 -7.90
CA ILE A 127 13.68 -0.94 -7.13
C ILE A 127 13.51 -2.45 -7.11
N TYR A 128 14.45 -3.15 -7.74
CA TYR A 128 14.42 -4.61 -7.86
C TYR A 128 15.62 -5.22 -7.13
N LYS A 129 15.35 -5.75 -5.94
CA LYS A 129 16.37 -6.38 -5.08
C LYS A 129 16.00 -7.83 -4.79
N SER A 130 16.98 -8.61 -4.30
CA SER A 130 16.75 -9.96 -3.77
C SER A 130 15.92 -10.82 -4.72
N ILE A 131 14.83 -11.42 -4.24
CA ILE A 131 13.91 -12.28 -4.99
C ILE A 131 13.29 -11.58 -6.22
N MET A 132 13.24 -10.25 -6.23
CA MET A 132 12.69 -9.44 -7.33
C MET A 132 13.73 -9.04 -8.38
N ASN A 133 15.01 -9.34 -8.20
CA ASN A 133 16.08 -8.87 -9.10
C ASN A 133 15.88 -9.29 -10.56
N GLY A 134 15.30 -10.46 -10.81
CA GLY A 134 14.99 -10.95 -12.16
C GLY A 134 13.69 -10.43 -12.76
N LYS A 135 12.92 -9.62 -12.03
CA LYS A 135 11.56 -9.22 -12.41
C LYS A 135 11.45 -7.84 -13.10
N LYS A 136 12.55 -7.12 -13.25
CA LYS A 136 12.56 -5.76 -13.83
C LYS A 136 11.99 -5.64 -15.25
N ASN A 137 12.03 -6.72 -16.05
CA ASN A 137 11.51 -6.74 -17.40
C ASN A 137 10.20 -7.53 -17.55
N ASP A 138 9.65 -7.99 -16.43
CA ASP A 138 8.40 -8.73 -16.38
C ASP A 138 7.24 -7.72 -16.22
N PRO A 139 6.30 -7.64 -17.19
CA PRO A 139 5.22 -6.66 -17.15
C PRO A 139 4.28 -6.83 -15.93
N ASP A 140 4.16 -8.04 -15.42
CA ASP A 140 3.33 -8.31 -14.23
C ASP A 140 3.90 -7.64 -12.97
N TYR A 141 5.18 -7.26 -13.01
CA TYR A 141 5.87 -6.58 -11.91
C TYR A 141 6.28 -5.15 -12.29
N ALA A 142 5.60 -4.54 -13.26
CA ALA A 142 5.87 -3.18 -13.68
C ALA A 142 5.76 -2.18 -12.50
N PRO A 143 6.66 -1.17 -12.44
CA PRO A 143 6.60 -0.12 -11.43
C PRO A 143 5.49 0.90 -11.75
N ALA A 144 5.23 1.77 -10.79
CA ALA A 144 4.31 2.90 -10.97
C ALA A 144 4.84 3.91 -12.02
N PRO A 145 3.96 4.71 -12.61
CA PRO A 145 4.37 5.67 -13.65
C PRO A 145 5.25 6.82 -13.12
N ASN A 146 5.12 7.17 -11.86
CA ASN A 146 5.95 8.18 -11.20
C ASN A 146 6.64 7.57 -9.98
N VAL A 147 7.96 7.45 -10.05
CA VAL A 147 8.79 6.76 -9.06
C VAL A 147 9.86 7.67 -8.43
N ILE A 148 9.53 8.94 -8.23
CA ILE A 148 10.41 9.89 -7.54
C ILE A 148 10.68 9.36 -6.13
N LYS A 149 11.95 9.08 -5.81
CA LYS A 149 12.36 8.38 -4.61
C LYS A 149 13.22 9.20 -3.65
N GLY A 150 13.92 10.23 -4.18
CA GLY A 150 14.96 10.93 -3.42
C GLY A 150 16.25 10.13 -3.24
N ILE A 151 16.42 9.03 -3.96
CA ILE A 151 17.62 8.18 -3.96
C ILE A 151 17.99 7.80 -5.38
N VAL A 152 19.29 7.66 -5.64
CA VAL A 152 19.85 7.34 -6.96
C VAL A 152 20.78 6.13 -6.88
N PRO A 153 21.05 5.45 -8.01
CA PRO A 153 22.04 4.40 -8.06
C PRO A 153 23.45 4.98 -7.85
N LYS A 154 24.22 4.38 -6.97
CA LYS A 154 25.64 4.74 -6.81
C LYS A 154 26.43 4.29 -8.05
N GLY A 155 27.25 5.19 -8.59
CA GLY A 155 28.10 4.88 -9.73
C GLY A 155 27.44 5.04 -11.11
N GLY A 156 26.31 5.72 -11.20
CA GLY A 156 25.70 6.14 -12.49
C GLY A 156 24.91 5.08 -13.25
N GLY A 157 24.55 3.98 -12.63
CA GLY A 157 23.61 3.01 -13.20
C GLY A 157 22.18 3.55 -13.25
N SER A 158 21.31 2.93 -14.06
CA SER A 158 19.89 3.29 -14.11
C SER A 158 19.03 2.59 -13.04
N CYS A 159 19.57 1.55 -12.39
CA CYS A 159 18.85 0.74 -11.41
C CYS A 159 19.39 0.94 -10.00
N ILE A 160 18.50 1.22 -9.04
CA ILE A 160 18.83 1.16 -7.62
C ILE A 160 18.97 -0.31 -7.23
N GLY A 161 20.16 -0.68 -6.78
CA GLY A 161 20.48 -2.02 -6.30
C GLY A 161 20.72 -2.02 -4.80
N GLN A 162 21.85 -2.62 -4.38
CA GLN A 162 22.32 -2.55 -3.00
C GLN A 162 23.12 -1.29 -2.69
N ASN A 163 23.55 -0.58 -3.74
CA ASN A 163 24.37 0.63 -3.64
C ASN A 163 23.51 1.82 -4.09
N GLU A 164 22.76 2.36 -3.17
CA GLU A 164 22.01 3.61 -3.33
C GLU A 164 22.67 4.75 -2.60
N GLU A 165 22.43 5.96 -3.08
CA GLU A 165 22.82 7.20 -2.44
C GLU A 165 21.68 8.22 -2.50
N ILE A 166 21.71 9.20 -1.60
CA ILE A 166 20.70 10.26 -1.56
C ILE A 166 20.81 11.09 -2.84
N SER A 167 19.69 11.33 -3.51
CA SER A 167 19.64 12.24 -4.66
C SER A 167 19.98 13.66 -4.22
N THR A 168 20.77 14.35 -5.04
CA THR A 168 21.05 15.79 -4.86
C THR A 168 20.01 16.67 -5.52
N ASP A 169 19.22 16.12 -6.46
CA ASP A 169 18.35 16.86 -7.36
C ASP A 169 16.88 16.71 -7.00
N THR A 170 16.52 15.59 -6.35
CA THR A 170 15.13 15.25 -6.05
C THR A 170 14.95 14.83 -4.60
N VAL A 171 13.70 14.95 -4.12
CA VAL A 171 13.26 14.40 -2.83
C VAL A 171 11.99 13.60 -3.01
N GLY A 172 11.77 12.58 -2.19
CA GLY A 172 10.55 11.81 -2.14
C GLY A 172 9.38 12.60 -1.55
N LEU A 173 8.16 12.05 -1.68
CA LEU A 173 6.97 12.61 -1.06
C LEU A 173 7.16 12.73 0.45
N PRO A 174 6.84 13.89 1.06
CA PRO A 174 7.14 14.14 2.46
C PRO A 174 6.18 13.39 3.39
N ARG A 175 6.65 13.12 4.58
CA ARG A 175 5.82 12.62 5.69
C ARG A 175 5.01 13.76 6.30
N ASP A 176 4.04 13.42 7.18
CA ASP A 176 3.39 14.44 8.02
C ASP A 176 4.43 15.11 8.91
N ASP A 177 4.30 16.41 9.09
CA ASP A 177 5.26 17.23 9.84
C ASP A 177 5.50 16.69 11.26
N CYS A 178 4.46 16.11 11.88
CA CYS A 178 4.51 15.54 13.23
C CYS A 178 5.45 14.32 13.36
N PHE A 179 5.81 13.65 12.27
CA PHE A 179 6.83 12.59 12.32
C PHE A 179 8.24 13.18 12.39
N GLY A 180 8.42 14.37 11.79
CA GLY A 180 9.70 15.08 11.81
C GLY A 180 10.01 15.72 13.18
N ASP A 181 8.98 16.20 13.87
CA ASP A 181 9.10 16.80 15.22
C ASP A 181 8.96 15.77 16.36
N GLY A 182 8.68 14.49 16.02
CA GLY A 182 8.58 13.39 16.97
C GLY A 182 7.28 13.35 17.78
N THR A 183 6.26 14.13 17.39
CA THR A 183 4.96 14.14 18.10
C THR A 183 4.01 13.04 17.61
N CYS A 184 4.29 12.42 16.44
CA CYS A 184 3.63 11.23 15.96
C CYS A 184 4.56 10.02 15.98
N ASP A 185 4.02 8.84 16.33
CA ASP A 185 4.76 7.56 16.22
C ASP A 185 4.28 6.73 15.02
N ARG A 186 3.00 6.36 14.98
CA ARG A 186 2.43 5.44 13.97
C ARG A 186 1.36 6.08 13.09
N PHE A 187 0.63 7.03 13.61
CA PHE A 187 -0.52 7.66 12.97
C PHE A 187 -0.30 9.16 12.91
N GLY A 188 -0.33 9.71 11.71
CA GLY A 188 -0.09 11.11 11.45
C GLY A 188 -1.33 11.98 11.59
N THR A 189 -1.13 13.28 11.36
CA THR A 189 -2.16 14.31 11.48
C THR A 189 -2.75 14.75 10.13
N GLY A 190 -2.08 14.41 9.01
CA GLY A 190 -2.41 14.90 7.67
C GLY A 190 -1.80 16.26 7.34
N VAL A 191 -1.06 16.87 8.27
CA VAL A 191 -0.35 18.14 8.04
C VAL A 191 1.03 17.85 7.47
N TRP A 192 1.32 18.39 6.29
CA TRP A 192 2.58 18.18 5.57
C TRP A 192 3.07 19.42 4.82
N ALA A 193 2.67 20.59 5.29
CA ALA A 193 2.95 21.85 4.62
C ALA A 193 4.45 22.12 4.50
N ASN A 194 5.21 21.90 5.57
CA ASN A 194 6.66 22.14 5.56
C ASN A 194 7.38 21.21 4.58
N GLY A 195 7.05 19.92 4.62
CA GLY A 195 7.60 18.93 3.69
C GLY A 195 7.19 19.19 2.24
N ARG A 196 5.95 19.68 2.01
CA ARG A 196 5.46 20.04 0.69
C ARG A 196 6.27 21.18 0.07
N ASP A 197 6.57 22.21 0.84
CA ASP A 197 7.39 23.33 0.37
C ASP A 197 8.79 22.86 -0.04
N VAL A 198 9.40 21.98 0.75
CA VAL A 198 10.68 21.34 0.40
C VAL A 198 10.57 20.54 -0.89
N TYR A 199 9.50 19.73 -1.02
CA TYR A 199 9.25 18.91 -2.20
C TYR A 199 9.11 19.75 -3.47
N VAL A 200 8.33 20.83 -3.42
CA VAL A 200 8.11 21.71 -4.56
C VAL A 200 9.36 22.52 -4.90
N ASN A 201 10.06 23.03 -3.91
CA ASN A 201 11.30 23.77 -4.13
C ASN A 201 12.39 22.90 -4.77
N THR A 202 12.58 21.69 -4.28
CA THR A 202 13.63 20.79 -4.75
C THR A 202 13.29 20.22 -6.12
N ASN A 203 12.09 19.65 -6.28
CA ASN A 203 11.73 18.93 -7.50
C ASN A 203 11.27 19.85 -8.65
N TYR A 204 10.72 21.03 -8.33
CA TYR A 204 10.05 21.90 -9.29
C TYR A 204 10.51 23.36 -9.24
N GLY A 205 11.62 23.66 -8.53
CA GLY A 205 12.15 25.02 -8.46
C GLY A 205 11.18 26.05 -7.83
N GLY A 206 10.30 25.60 -6.94
CA GLY A 206 9.34 26.45 -6.23
C GLY A 206 8.01 26.69 -6.97
N VAL A 207 7.81 26.08 -8.14
CA VAL A 207 6.58 26.22 -8.92
C VAL A 207 5.89 24.87 -9.09
N HIS A 208 4.64 24.78 -8.67
CA HIS A 208 3.88 23.53 -8.85
C HIS A 208 3.74 23.15 -10.32
N PRO A 209 3.79 21.86 -10.69
CA PRO A 209 3.71 21.40 -12.08
C PRO A 209 2.36 21.72 -12.74
N SER A 210 1.32 21.96 -11.95
CA SER A 210 -0.01 22.33 -12.44
C SER A 210 -0.85 23.00 -11.35
N ALA A 211 -1.95 23.66 -11.76
CA ALA A 211 -2.93 24.20 -10.82
C ALA A 211 -3.57 23.10 -9.95
N ALA A 212 -3.76 21.89 -10.51
CA ALA A 212 -4.27 20.76 -9.76
C ALA A 212 -3.28 20.30 -8.66
N ALA A 213 -1.97 20.28 -8.96
CA ALA A 213 -0.95 20.02 -7.96
C ALA A 213 -0.91 21.09 -6.87
N ALA A 214 -1.04 22.37 -7.25
CA ALA A 214 -1.13 23.47 -6.29
C ALA A 214 -2.33 23.35 -5.34
N ALA A 215 -3.47 22.90 -5.87
CA ALA A 215 -4.71 22.72 -5.09
C ALA A 215 -4.77 21.40 -4.30
N ALA A 216 -3.88 20.45 -4.56
CA ALA A 216 -3.89 19.13 -3.90
C ALA A 216 -3.64 19.26 -2.39
N THR A 217 -4.52 18.68 -1.59
CA THR A 217 -4.41 18.66 -0.13
C THR A 217 -3.83 17.35 0.40
N THR A 218 -3.76 16.32 -0.45
CA THR A 218 -3.22 15.00 -0.14
C THR A 218 -2.05 14.68 -1.06
N ARG A 219 -1.17 13.78 -0.64
CA ARG A 219 0.00 13.35 -1.43
C ARG A 219 -0.41 12.55 -2.65
N SER A 220 -1.42 11.68 -2.48
CA SER A 220 -1.98 10.92 -3.59
C SER A 220 -2.58 11.83 -4.66
N ALA A 221 -3.33 12.88 -4.28
CA ALA A 221 -3.84 13.86 -5.24
C ALA A 221 -2.71 14.65 -5.91
N TYR A 222 -1.66 15.00 -5.17
CA TYR A 222 -0.48 15.66 -5.73
C TYR A 222 0.22 14.76 -6.76
N TYR A 223 0.46 13.51 -6.40
CA TYR A 223 1.05 12.50 -7.28
C TYR A 223 0.27 12.30 -8.59
N LEU A 224 -1.07 12.21 -8.50
CA LEU A 224 -1.92 12.12 -9.69
C LEU A 224 -1.82 13.39 -10.56
N ALA A 225 -1.73 14.56 -9.93
CA ALA A 225 -1.57 15.83 -10.65
C ALA A 225 -0.20 15.97 -11.34
N GLU A 226 0.87 15.41 -10.78
CA GLU A 226 2.20 15.32 -11.39
C GLU A 226 2.16 14.47 -12.67
N ILE A 227 1.55 13.28 -12.59
CA ILE A 227 1.39 12.37 -13.73
C ILE A 227 0.57 13.03 -14.83
N ALA A 228 -0.55 13.67 -14.47
CA ALA A 228 -1.39 14.35 -15.44
C ALA A 228 -0.68 15.54 -16.11
N ALA A 229 0.09 16.32 -15.36
CA ALA A 229 0.88 17.43 -15.89
C ALA A 229 1.96 16.98 -16.88
N ALA A 230 2.52 15.79 -16.68
CA ALA A 230 3.50 15.16 -17.57
C ALA A 230 2.86 14.43 -18.77
N GLY A 231 1.57 14.63 -19.02
CA GLY A 231 0.88 13.99 -20.16
C GLY A 231 0.42 12.56 -19.89
N GLY A 232 0.13 12.22 -18.62
CA GLY A 232 -0.39 10.92 -18.23
C GLY A 232 0.68 9.87 -17.90
N GLY A 233 1.96 10.26 -17.83
CA GLY A 233 3.04 9.34 -17.41
C GLY A 233 3.40 8.28 -18.45
N GLY A 234 3.15 8.53 -19.72
CA GLY A 234 3.56 7.61 -20.81
C GLY A 234 5.06 7.31 -20.76
N SER A 235 5.46 6.16 -21.26
CA SER A 235 6.81 5.58 -21.15
C SER A 235 7.97 6.49 -21.66
N SER A 236 7.65 7.56 -22.38
CA SER A 236 8.61 8.52 -22.91
C SER A 236 8.59 9.89 -22.21
N SER A 237 7.70 10.11 -21.23
CA SER A 237 7.54 11.41 -20.60
C SER A 237 8.44 11.54 -19.36
N ASP A 238 9.29 12.56 -19.35
CA ASP A 238 10.03 12.97 -18.17
C ASP A 238 9.10 13.84 -17.29
N ILE A 239 8.81 13.37 -16.09
CA ILE A 239 7.97 14.09 -15.12
C ILE A 239 8.77 15.25 -14.52
N LEU A 240 10.05 15.04 -14.28
CA LEU A 240 11.01 16.03 -13.79
C LEU A 240 12.01 16.38 -14.87
N SER A 241 11.64 17.23 -15.82
CA SER A 241 12.51 17.63 -16.92
C SER A 241 13.77 18.33 -16.41
N GLY A 242 14.92 17.87 -16.86
CA GLY A 242 16.21 18.47 -16.54
C GLY A 242 16.85 18.00 -15.23
N LEU A 243 16.19 17.14 -14.46
CA LEU A 243 16.77 16.54 -13.26
C LEU A 243 17.35 15.15 -13.54
N SER A 244 18.29 14.70 -12.72
CA SER A 244 18.91 13.37 -12.86
C SER A 244 17.92 12.24 -12.65
N GLU A 245 16.96 12.43 -11.74
CA GLU A 245 15.79 11.58 -11.55
C GLU A 245 14.60 12.18 -12.30
N THR A 246 14.16 11.54 -13.37
CA THR A 246 13.11 12.06 -14.26
C THR A 246 11.69 11.79 -13.74
N GLY A 247 11.56 11.06 -12.63
CA GLY A 247 10.27 10.63 -12.08
C GLY A 247 9.69 9.39 -12.74
N ARG A 248 10.02 9.11 -14.00
CA ARG A 248 9.62 7.86 -14.67
C ARG A 248 10.53 6.69 -14.27
N PRO A 249 10.06 5.42 -14.43
CA PRO A 249 10.91 4.25 -14.25
C PRO A 249 12.17 4.30 -15.11
N MET A 250 13.32 3.99 -14.51
CA MET A 250 14.63 4.00 -15.17
C MET A 250 15.25 2.60 -15.24
N CYS A 251 14.89 1.71 -14.29
CA CYS A 251 15.42 0.34 -14.24
C CYS A 251 14.58 -0.62 -15.08
N SER A 252 13.26 -0.59 -14.90
CA SER A 252 12.35 -1.43 -15.68
C SER A 252 12.12 -0.85 -17.08
N ASN A 253 12.04 -1.73 -18.08
CA ASN A 253 11.56 -1.37 -19.41
C ASN A 253 10.03 -1.25 -19.48
N ASN A 254 9.34 -1.65 -18.42
CA ASN A 254 7.90 -1.58 -18.31
C ASN A 254 7.52 -0.49 -17.28
N GLN A 255 6.29 -0.02 -17.41
CA GLN A 255 5.68 0.89 -16.47
C GLN A 255 4.19 0.57 -16.43
N SER A 256 3.60 0.58 -15.25
CA SER A 256 2.14 0.44 -15.13
C SER A 256 1.47 1.68 -15.71
N ALA A 257 0.41 1.48 -16.49
CA ALA A 257 -0.45 2.58 -16.92
C ALA A 257 -1.39 3.04 -15.78
N ASP A 258 -1.53 2.22 -14.75
CA ASP A 258 -2.38 2.48 -13.60
C ASP A 258 -1.61 3.30 -12.55
N PRO A 259 -2.01 4.55 -12.26
CA PRO A 259 -1.40 5.36 -11.22
C PRO A 259 -1.65 4.77 -9.82
N ASP A 260 -2.68 3.94 -9.63
CA ASP A 260 -2.97 3.26 -8.37
C ASP A 260 -2.02 2.07 -8.09
N ARG A 261 -1.03 1.84 -8.96
CA ARG A 261 0.02 0.84 -8.73
C ARG A 261 0.74 0.99 -7.38
N ARG A 262 0.75 2.19 -6.80
CA ARG A 262 1.28 2.46 -5.45
C ARG A 262 0.22 2.34 -4.35
N VAL A 263 -1.03 2.01 -4.69
CA VAL A 263 -2.08 1.78 -3.70
C VAL A 263 -2.07 0.31 -3.27
N VAL A 264 -2.15 0.09 -1.98
CA VAL A 264 -2.38 -1.23 -1.39
C VAL A 264 -3.69 -1.18 -0.61
N ILE A 265 -4.41 -2.30 -0.61
CA ILE A 265 -5.64 -2.45 0.16
C ILE A 265 -5.35 -3.37 1.32
N ALA A 266 -5.39 -2.84 2.55
CA ALA A 266 -5.05 -3.55 3.77
C ALA A 266 -6.26 -3.76 4.68
N ALA A 267 -6.33 -4.92 5.33
CA ALA A 267 -7.34 -5.21 6.33
C ALA A 267 -7.00 -4.51 7.66
N GLY A 268 -7.86 -3.60 8.11
CA GLY A 268 -7.78 -2.97 9.42
C GLY A 268 -8.43 -3.84 10.50
N ILE A 269 -7.65 -4.24 11.48
CA ILE A 269 -8.04 -5.21 12.53
C ILE A 269 -7.92 -4.58 13.90
N ASP A 270 -8.86 -4.90 14.78
CA ASP A 270 -8.78 -4.60 16.22
C ASP A 270 -7.94 -5.69 16.89
N CYS A 271 -6.62 -5.55 16.82
CA CYS A 271 -5.69 -6.55 17.32
C CYS A 271 -5.81 -6.75 18.83
N ALA A 272 -6.15 -5.71 19.58
CA ALA A 272 -6.31 -5.79 21.04
C ALA A 272 -7.51 -6.64 21.40
N ALA A 273 -8.67 -6.43 20.75
CA ALA A 273 -9.88 -7.22 20.99
C ALA A 273 -9.70 -8.71 20.67
N HIS A 274 -8.84 -9.02 19.73
CA HIS A 274 -8.59 -10.40 19.27
C HIS A 274 -7.26 -10.97 19.77
N SER A 275 -6.54 -10.25 20.64
CA SER A 275 -5.25 -10.67 21.22
C SER A 275 -4.26 -11.19 20.16
N ILE A 276 -4.15 -10.47 19.03
CA ILE A 276 -3.28 -10.90 17.92
C ILE A 276 -1.82 -10.83 18.36
N GLN A 277 -1.12 -11.96 18.22
CA GLN A 277 0.30 -12.14 18.57
C GLN A 277 1.08 -12.88 17.47
N GLY A 278 0.46 -13.13 16.33
CA GLY A 278 0.99 -13.93 15.22
C GLY A 278 -0.14 -14.56 14.42
N ALA A 279 -0.01 -15.86 14.07
CA ALA A 279 -1.05 -16.58 13.35
C ALA A 279 -2.40 -16.50 14.07
N ALA A 280 -3.43 -16.21 13.30
CA ALA A 280 -4.80 -16.21 13.79
C ALA A 280 -5.74 -16.58 12.64
N THR A 281 -6.86 -17.20 12.95
CA THR A 281 -7.83 -17.64 11.95
C THR A 281 -9.16 -16.94 12.14
N ASN A 282 -9.83 -16.68 11.02
CA ASN A 282 -11.17 -16.08 10.99
C ASN A 282 -11.30 -14.78 11.81
N VAL A 283 -10.28 -13.93 11.71
CA VAL A 283 -10.22 -12.66 12.44
C VAL A 283 -11.12 -11.63 11.75
N PRO A 284 -12.10 -11.02 12.46
CA PRO A 284 -12.97 -10.02 11.87
C PRO A 284 -12.21 -8.77 11.41
N VAL A 285 -12.50 -8.30 10.21
CA VAL A 285 -11.98 -7.05 9.66
C VAL A 285 -12.94 -5.92 9.99
N LYS A 286 -12.44 -4.81 10.54
CA LYS A 286 -13.25 -3.62 10.84
C LYS A 286 -13.55 -2.83 9.59
N GLU A 287 -12.57 -2.73 8.68
CA GLU A 287 -12.65 -2.01 7.42
C GLU A 287 -11.44 -2.37 6.54
N PHE A 288 -11.60 -2.31 5.22
CA PHE A 288 -10.47 -2.36 4.29
C PHE A 288 -10.05 -0.94 3.92
N PHE A 289 -8.78 -0.64 4.10
CA PHE A 289 -8.18 0.67 3.88
C PHE A 289 -7.43 0.69 2.56
N LYS A 290 -7.69 1.70 1.73
CA LYS A 290 -6.80 2.06 0.62
C LYS A 290 -5.67 2.93 1.16
N ILE A 291 -4.44 2.48 0.95
CA ILE A 291 -3.22 3.12 1.43
C ILE A 291 -2.31 3.38 0.25
N PHE A 292 -2.03 4.65 -0.02
CA PHE A 292 -1.08 5.07 -1.05
C PHE A 292 0.33 5.07 -0.46
N LEU A 293 1.21 4.22 -1.00
CA LEU A 293 2.61 4.15 -0.57
C LEU A 293 3.36 5.40 -1.00
N THR A 294 3.90 6.15 -0.04
CA THR A 294 4.54 7.44 -0.29
C THR A 294 6.03 7.31 -0.58
N GLU A 295 6.69 6.29 -0.03
CA GLU A 295 8.13 6.08 -0.17
C GLU A 295 8.45 4.58 -0.21
N PRO A 296 9.64 4.18 -0.69
CA PRO A 296 10.09 2.80 -0.61
C PRO A 296 10.12 2.29 0.82
N VAL A 297 9.81 1.00 0.98
CA VAL A 297 9.95 0.31 2.27
C VAL A 297 11.43 0.19 2.60
N GLY A 298 11.80 0.62 3.80
CA GLY A 298 13.16 0.52 4.30
C GLY A 298 13.19 -0.09 5.69
N ASP A 299 14.37 -0.52 6.11
CA ASP A 299 14.61 -0.93 7.48
C ASP A 299 15.03 0.27 8.35
N ASP A 300 14.90 0.11 9.65
CA ASP A 300 15.24 1.14 10.63
C ASP A 300 16.70 1.07 11.13
N GLY A 301 17.52 0.19 10.52
CA GLY A 301 18.91 -0.03 10.89
C GLY A 301 19.12 -0.73 12.23
N THR A 302 18.06 -1.23 12.87
CA THR A 302 18.17 -1.99 14.14
C THR A 302 18.54 -3.44 13.89
N SER A 303 18.90 -4.18 14.95
CA SER A 303 19.17 -5.61 14.88
C SER A 303 18.31 -6.37 15.90
N PRO A 304 17.36 -7.19 15.47
CA PRO A 304 16.96 -7.46 14.08
C PRO A 304 16.31 -6.22 13.44
N PRO A 305 16.44 -6.05 12.12
CA PRO A 305 15.87 -4.90 11.43
C PRO A 305 14.33 -4.96 11.48
N GLN A 306 13.72 -3.80 11.67
CA GLN A 306 12.27 -3.63 11.56
C GLN A 306 11.97 -2.87 10.29
N LEU A 307 11.03 -3.37 9.51
CA LEU A 307 10.62 -2.72 8.28
C LEU A 307 9.50 -1.72 8.56
N ASP A 308 9.61 -0.56 7.95
CA ASP A 308 8.61 0.49 7.98
C ASP A 308 7.95 0.64 6.61
N ILE A 309 6.64 0.52 6.57
CA ILE A 309 5.82 0.86 5.41
C ILE A 309 5.16 2.20 5.69
N TRP A 310 5.48 3.19 4.85
CA TRP A 310 4.90 4.52 4.92
C TRP A 310 3.85 4.73 3.85
N GLY A 311 2.67 5.17 4.26
CA GLY A 311 1.59 5.42 3.32
C GLY A 311 0.59 6.45 3.82
N GLU A 312 -0.17 6.98 2.89
CA GLU A 312 -1.27 7.90 3.14
C GLU A 312 -2.60 7.15 3.01
N ILE A 313 -3.47 7.29 3.99
CA ILE A 313 -4.83 6.77 3.89
C ILE A 313 -5.59 7.59 2.85
N ILE A 314 -6.11 6.93 1.81
CA ILE A 314 -6.83 7.62 0.73
C ILE A 314 -8.32 7.30 0.70
N GLY A 315 -8.78 6.36 1.53
CA GLY A 315 -10.19 6.03 1.66
C GLY A 315 -10.44 4.58 2.02
N THR A 316 -11.70 4.19 2.01
CA THR A 316 -12.12 2.80 2.22
C THR A 316 -12.08 2.01 0.91
N ALA A 317 -11.80 0.72 0.99
CA ALA A 317 -12.00 -0.22 -0.11
C ALA A 317 -13.23 -1.08 0.17
N GLY A 318 -14.04 -1.27 -0.87
CA GLY A 318 -15.29 -2.01 -0.75
C GLY A 318 -16.42 -1.15 -0.17
N GLY A 319 -17.53 -1.17 -0.86
CA GLY A 319 -18.78 -0.54 -0.48
C GLY A 319 -19.94 -1.52 -0.58
N LEU A 320 -21.12 -1.11 -0.16
CA LEU A 320 -22.36 -1.82 -0.43
C LEU A 320 -22.60 -1.83 -1.95
N GLY A 321 -22.16 -2.91 -2.61
CA GLY A 321 -22.62 -3.25 -3.97
C GLY A 321 -22.10 -2.37 -5.11
N GLY A 322 -20.91 -1.83 -5.06
CA GLY A 322 -20.27 -1.09 -6.15
C GLY A 322 -18.97 -1.72 -6.60
N GLY A 323 -19.01 -2.51 -7.67
CA GLY A 323 -17.81 -2.84 -8.41
C GLY A 323 -17.32 -1.60 -9.16
N SER A 324 -16.07 -1.25 -9.01
CA SER A 324 -15.19 -0.60 -9.98
C SER A 324 -13.79 -0.67 -9.43
#